data_c4c11dc4391a2d6926c50219b78d0d22
#
_entry.id   c4c11dc4391a2d6926c50219b78d0d22
#
_cell.length_a   1.000
_cell.length_b   1.000
_cell.length_c   1.000
_cell.angle_alpha   90.00
_cell.angle_beta   90.00
_cell.angle_gamma   90.00
#
_symmetry.space_group_name_H-M   'P 1'
#
loop_
_entity.id
_entity.type
_entity.pdbx_description
1 polymer ?
#
loop_
_entity_poly.entity_id
_entity_poly.type
_entity_poly.pdbx_seq_one_letter_code
_entity_poly.pdbx_strand_id
1 'polypeptide(L)'
;QLAILKPGTGMDRAYTAIATPTLDRFSHDLTIQSKYNLSDICVGREKEINSIFEAFTGGHNGVLLVGSVVVGKSAIIHGLARLMVEEKVPEFLKDKRLVELDVSRLISGVNAAAAEEKLLTAINEINRSGNIILYIDNIENFIGISAGSKESLDLSDVLAEALERNRLLCLASSTTENYTRYIENTFLGNVMTTIGIKEPGFNEAIQILESKVGF
;
A
#
# COMPACT_ATOMS: atom_id res chain seq x y z
N GLN A 1 -10.47 13.03 29.16
CA GLN A 1 -11.75 13.28 28.47
C GLN A 1 -11.84 12.28 27.34
N LEU A 2 -12.70 11.28 27.46
CA LEU A 2 -13.10 10.40 26.37
C LEU A 2 -13.79 11.28 25.33
N ALA A 3 -13.16 11.44 24.16
CA ALA A 3 -13.81 12.07 23.02
C ALA A 3 -15.08 11.28 22.73
N ILE A 4 -16.23 11.95 22.80
CA ILE A 4 -17.52 11.36 22.45
C ILE A 4 -17.48 11.10 20.93
N LEU A 5 -17.24 9.86 20.55
CA LEU A 5 -17.21 9.40 19.18
C LEU A 5 -18.61 9.59 18.60
N LYS A 6 -18.74 10.38 17.53
CA LYS A 6 -20.01 10.51 16.81
C LYS A 6 -20.32 9.18 16.12
N PRO A 7 -21.48 8.56 16.40
CA PRO A 7 -21.88 7.36 15.66
C PRO A 7 -21.99 7.68 14.17
N GLY A 8 -21.28 6.93 13.32
CA GLY A 8 -21.41 7.05 11.86
C GLY A 8 -20.16 7.49 11.10
N THR A 9 -19.00 7.66 11.75
CA THR A 9 -17.73 7.86 11.02
C THR A 9 -16.96 6.54 10.98
N GLY A 10 -16.77 5.95 9.79
CA GLY A 10 -16.14 4.63 9.60
C GLY A 10 -14.71 4.52 10.16
N MET A 11 -14.01 5.64 10.30
CA MET A 11 -12.70 5.70 10.97
C MET A 11 -12.74 5.30 12.45
N ASP A 12 -13.87 5.37 13.12
CA ASP A 12 -13.98 5.03 14.54
C ASP A 12 -13.92 3.51 14.78
N ARG A 13 -14.33 2.72 13.77
CA ARG A 13 -14.22 1.26 13.80
C ARG A 13 -12.79 0.77 13.63
N ALA A 14 -11.96 1.50 12.91
CA ALA A 14 -10.54 1.16 12.73
C ALA A 14 -9.76 1.24 14.06
N TYR A 15 -10.18 2.07 15.01
CA TYR A 15 -9.57 2.17 16.34
C TYR A 15 -9.91 1.01 17.29
N THR A 16 -10.95 0.25 16.99
CA THR A 16 -11.34 -0.94 17.77
C THR A 16 -10.72 -2.23 17.26
N ALA A 17 -9.89 -2.14 16.21
CA ALA A 17 -9.21 -3.28 15.63
C ALA A 17 -8.19 -3.92 16.60
N ILE A 18 -7.88 -5.17 16.31
CA ILE A 18 -6.83 -5.91 17.01
C ILE A 18 -5.50 -5.17 16.83
N ALA A 19 -4.75 -5.00 17.93
CA ALA A 19 -3.45 -4.35 17.90
C ALA A 19 -2.45 -5.10 17.00
N THR A 20 -1.64 -4.35 16.26
CA THR A 20 -0.63 -4.84 15.32
C THR A 20 0.77 -4.35 15.71
N PRO A 21 1.29 -4.75 16.90
CA PRO A 21 2.49 -4.14 17.48
C PRO A 21 3.75 -4.37 16.66
N THR A 22 3.84 -5.47 15.91
CA THR A 22 4.99 -5.74 15.03
C THR A 22 4.89 -4.88 13.78
N LEU A 23 3.74 -4.86 13.11
CA LEU A 23 3.51 -4.02 11.95
C LEU A 23 3.74 -2.53 12.27
N ASP A 24 3.18 -2.04 13.37
CA ASP A 24 3.25 -0.62 13.77
C ASP A 24 4.70 -0.11 13.97
N ARG A 25 5.66 -1.00 14.26
CA ARG A 25 7.08 -0.64 14.38
C ARG A 25 7.76 -0.33 13.05
N PHE A 26 7.26 -0.92 11.97
CA PHE A 26 7.88 -0.87 10.63
C PHE A 26 6.97 -0.23 9.60
N SER A 27 5.94 0.49 10.02
CA SER A 27 4.94 1.02 9.10
C SER A 27 4.46 2.42 9.47
N HIS A 28 3.77 3.03 8.51
CA HIS A 28 3.10 4.32 8.65
C HIS A 28 1.64 4.19 8.22
N ASP A 29 0.72 4.64 9.04
CA ASP A 29 -0.71 4.64 8.70
C ASP A 29 -1.07 5.86 7.87
N LEU A 30 -1.26 5.66 6.57
CA LEU A 30 -1.59 6.72 5.61
C LEU A 30 -3.02 7.25 5.80
N THR A 31 -3.95 6.44 6.29
CA THR A 31 -5.31 6.88 6.61
C THR A 31 -5.32 7.82 7.82
N ILE A 32 -4.51 7.55 8.83
CA ILE A 32 -4.33 8.46 9.96
C ILE A 32 -3.67 9.77 9.49
N GLN A 33 -2.62 9.69 8.69
CA GLN A 33 -1.96 10.89 8.13
C GLN A 33 -2.93 11.73 7.32
N SER A 34 -3.75 11.11 6.48
CA SER A 34 -4.75 11.78 5.66
C SER A 34 -5.85 12.46 6.51
N LYS A 35 -6.25 11.84 7.62
CA LYS A 35 -7.20 12.44 8.58
C LYS A 35 -6.73 13.79 9.14
N TYR A 36 -5.42 13.95 9.31
CA TYR A 36 -4.81 15.18 9.81
C TYR A 36 -4.34 16.14 8.70
N ASN A 37 -4.78 15.93 7.45
CA ASN A 37 -4.39 16.71 6.27
C ASN A 37 -2.87 16.76 6.03
N LEU A 38 -2.16 15.70 6.40
CA LEU A 38 -0.72 15.56 6.18
C LEU A 38 -0.38 14.86 4.84
N SER A 39 -1.39 14.62 4.00
CA SER A 39 -1.24 13.93 2.72
C SER A 39 -1.32 14.89 1.54
N ASP A 40 -0.60 14.56 0.47
CA ASP A 40 -0.62 15.30 -0.80
C ASP A 40 -2.01 15.28 -1.45
N ILE A 41 -2.31 16.35 -2.21
CA ILE A 41 -3.55 16.45 -2.97
C ILE A 41 -3.42 15.55 -4.21
N CYS A 42 -4.41 14.70 -4.41
CA CYS A 42 -4.55 13.89 -5.62
C CYS A 42 -5.58 14.53 -6.55
N VAL A 43 -5.16 14.90 -7.76
CA VAL A 43 -6.01 15.48 -8.80
C VAL A 43 -5.83 14.70 -10.09
N GLY A 44 -6.92 14.40 -10.79
CA GLY A 44 -6.89 13.80 -12.12
C GLY A 44 -6.50 12.31 -12.15
N ARG A 45 -6.66 11.60 -11.03
CA ARG A 45 -6.30 10.16 -10.89
C ARG A 45 -7.49 9.27 -10.53
N GLU A 46 -8.69 9.76 -10.78
CA GLU A 46 -9.93 9.05 -10.45
C GLU A 46 -10.05 7.70 -11.19
N LYS A 47 -9.53 7.64 -12.43
CA LYS A 47 -9.56 6.41 -13.25
C LYS A 47 -8.69 5.32 -12.63
N GLU A 48 -7.48 5.66 -12.24
CA GLU A 48 -6.52 4.74 -11.62
C GLU A 48 -7.03 4.25 -10.26
N ILE A 49 -7.61 5.14 -9.45
CA ILE A 49 -8.23 4.77 -8.18
C ILE A 49 -9.43 3.83 -8.39
N ASN A 50 -10.27 4.11 -9.39
CA ASN A 50 -11.38 3.23 -9.72
C ASN A 50 -10.90 1.86 -10.20
N SER A 51 -9.81 1.79 -10.96
CA SER A 51 -9.21 0.50 -11.36
C SER A 51 -8.70 -0.30 -10.15
N ILE A 52 -8.18 0.36 -9.12
CA ILE A 52 -7.83 -0.30 -7.85
C ILE A 52 -9.09 -0.87 -7.18
N PHE A 53 -10.18 -0.10 -7.12
CA PHE A 53 -11.44 -0.57 -6.56
C PHE A 53 -12.01 -1.76 -7.33
N GLU A 54 -11.99 -1.72 -8.66
CA GLU A 54 -12.44 -2.81 -9.53
C GLU A 54 -11.61 -4.07 -9.30
N ALA A 55 -10.30 -3.97 -9.20
CA ALA A 55 -9.42 -5.10 -8.94
C ALA A 55 -9.75 -5.77 -7.60
N PHE A 56 -9.84 -5.01 -6.51
CA PHE A 56 -10.19 -5.56 -5.20
C PHE A 56 -11.62 -6.11 -5.15
N THR A 57 -12.58 -5.44 -5.80
CA THR A 57 -13.97 -5.92 -5.88
C THR A 57 -14.06 -7.21 -6.71
N GLY A 58 -13.20 -7.35 -7.72
CA GLY A 58 -13.07 -8.55 -8.55
C GLY A 58 -12.42 -9.74 -7.82
N GLY A 59 -12.02 -9.56 -6.55
CA GLY A 59 -11.43 -10.63 -5.73
C GLY A 59 -9.92 -10.77 -5.85
N HIS A 60 -9.25 -9.81 -6.48
CA HIS A 60 -7.78 -9.77 -6.49
C HIS A 60 -7.26 -9.23 -5.15
N ASN A 61 -6.36 -9.95 -4.51
CA ASN A 61 -5.81 -9.53 -3.21
C ASN A 61 -4.55 -8.67 -3.32
N GLY A 62 -3.86 -8.72 -4.45
CA GLY A 62 -2.68 -7.94 -4.76
C GLY A 62 -2.90 -7.04 -5.96
N VAL A 63 -2.62 -5.73 -5.80
CA VAL A 63 -2.64 -4.75 -6.89
C VAL A 63 -1.29 -4.05 -6.96
N LEU A 64 -0.71 -4.00 -8.16
CA LEU A 64 0.60 -3.40 -8.42
C LEU A 64 0.47 -2.22 -9.37
N LEU A 65 0.82 -1.02 -8.90
CA LEU A 65 0.88 0.19 -9.71
C LEU A 65 2.25 0.27 -10.41
N VAL A 66 2.25 0.21 -11.74
CA VAL A 66 3.48 0.28 -12.54
C VAL A 66 3.48 1.53 -13.39
N GLY A 67 4.56 2.31 -13.32
CA GLY A 67 4.69 3.53 -14.11
C GLY A 67 6.04 4.20 -13.91
N SER A 68 6.38 5.17 -14.78
CA SER A 68 7.64 5.90 -14.75
C SER A 68 7.92 6.53 -13.37
N VAL A 69 9.17 6.86 -13.12
CA VAL A 69 9.54 7.63 -11.92
C VAL A 69 8.78 8.96 -11.94
N VAL A 70 8.27 9.40 -10.76
CA VAL A 70 7.57 10.70 -10.60
C VAL A 70 6.21 10.78 -11.34
N VAL A 71 5.70 9.71 -11.93
CA VAL A 71 4.41 9.74 -12.66
C VAL A 71 3.19 10.01 -11.77
N GLY A 72 3.36 10.01 -10.45
CA GLY A 72 2.29 10.29 -9.48
C GLY A 72 1.70 9.05 -8.79
N LYS A 73 2.42 7.92 -8.75
CA LYS A 73 1.98 6.72 -8.02
C LYS A 73 1.66 7.01 -6.54
N SER A 74 2.56 7.71 -5.86
CA SER A 74 2.35 8.09 -4.44
C SER A 74 1.16 9.03 -4.26
N ALA A 75 0.89 9.93 -5.22
CA ALA A 75 -0.30 10.79 -5.18
C ALA A 75 -1.60 9.96 -5.27
N ILE A 76 -1.62 8.89 -6.08
CA ILE A 76 -2.76 7.95 -6.14
C ILE A 76 -2.99 7.29 -4.78
N ILE A 77 -1.92 6.85 -4.12
CA ILE A 77 -1.98 6.20 -2.81
C ILE A 77 -2.52 7.17 -1.73
N HIS A 78 -2.01 8.40 -1.69
CA HIS A 78 -2.51 9.42 -0.77
C HIS A 78 -3.97 9.81 -1.08
N GLY A 79 -4.33 9.89 -2.37
CA GLY A 79 -5.72 10.10 -2.81
C GLY A 79 -6.66 8.99 -2.36
N LEU A 80 -6.22 7.74 -2.48
CA LEU A 80 -6.95 6.57 -1.98
C LEU A 80 -7.15 6.63 -0.46
N ALA A 81 -6.09 6.92 0.30
CA ALA A 81 -6.16 7.08 1.75
C ALA A 81 -7.18 8.16 2.16
N ARG A 82 -7.20 9.29 1.44
CA ARG A 82 -8.17 10.36 1.65
C ARG A 82 -9.61 9.91 1.37
N LEU A 83 -9.85 9.22 0.25
CA LEU A 83 -11.18 8.70 -0.08
C LEU A 83 -11.66 7.66 0.95
N MET A 84 -10.74 6.86 1.52
CA MET A 84 -11.07 5.94 2.62
C MET A 84 -11.50 6.71 3.88
N VAL A 85 -10.82 7.79 4.23
CA VAL A 85 -11.19 8.66 5.37
C VAL A 85 -12.54 9.36 5.13
N GLU A 86 -12.80 9.78 3.89
CA GLU A 86 -14.06 10.43 3.48
C GLU A 86 -15.20 9.41 3.25
N GLU A 87 -14.96 8.10 3.42
CA GLU A 87 -15.90 7.00 3.16
C GLU A 87 -16.40 6.93 1.71
N LYS A 88 -15.66 7.55 0.76
CA LYS A 88 -15.96 7.58 -0.68
C LYS A 88 -15.33 6.38 -1.39
N VAL A 89 -15.46 5.21 -0.80
CA VAL A 89 -14.90 3.94 -1.28
C VAL A 89 -15.97 2.85 -1.27
N PRO A 90 -15.79 1.74 -1.99
CA PRO A 90 -16.65 0.58 -1.90
C PRO A 90 -16.84 0.11 -0.46
N GLU A 91 -18.01 -0.47 -0.15
CA GLU A 91 -18.42 -0.82 1.21
C GLU A 91 -17.39 -1.65 1.98
N PHE A 92 -16.78 -2.64 1.31
CA PHE A 92 -15.79 -3.52 1.94
C PHE A 92 -14.46 -2.82 2.28
N LEU A 93 -14.21 -1.60 1.78
CA LEU A 93 -13.03 -0.79 2.08
C LEU A 93 -13.26 0.28 3.16
N LYS A 94 -14.52 0.60 3.52
CA LYS A 94 -14.86 1.70 4.43
C LYS A 94 -14.23 1.56 5.81
N ASP A 95 -14.12 0.35 6.32
CA ASP A 95 -13.60 0.09 7.67
C ASP A 95 -12.10 -0.30 7.66
N LYS A 96 -11.42 -0.15 6.52
CA LYS A 96 -10.01 -0.53 6.40
C LYS A 96 -9.07 0.66 6.58
N ARG A 97 -7.87 0.35 7.04
CA ARG A 97 -6.72 1.25 7.14
C ARG A 97 -5.77 0.96 5.99
N LEU A 98 -5.19 1.99 5.40
CA LEU A 98 -4.09 1.86 4.44
C LEU A 98 -2.78 2.09 5.19
N VAL A 99 -1.96 1.05 5.30
CA VAL A 99 -0.74 1.05 6.11
C VAL A 99 0.46 0.78 5.21
N GLU A 100 1.38 1.73 5.13
CA GLU A 100 2.61 1.65 4.36
C GLU A 100 3.70 0.94 5.16
N LEU A 101 4.26 -0.13 4.61
CA LEU A 101 5.38 -0.85 5.19
C LEU A 101 6.71 -0.21 4.80
N ASP A 102 7.50 0.18 5.79
CA ASP A 102 8.88 0.62 5.59
C ASP A 102 9.82 -0.59 5.54
N VAL A 103 10.11 -1.04 4.32
CA VAL A 103 10.98 -2.19 4.05
C VAL A 103 12.37 -1.98 4.65
N SER A 104 12.89 -0.76 4.57
CA SER A 104 14.22 -0.43 5.08
C SER A 104 14.32 -0.63 6.60
N ARG A 105 13.28 -0.26 7.34
CA ARG A 105 13.19 -0.51 8.79
C ARG A 105 13.02 -1.99 9.11
N LEU A 106 12.26 -2.71 8.31
CA LEU A 106 12.02 -4.14 8.49
C LEU A 106 13.35 -4.93 8.46
N ILE A 107 14.22 -4.62 7.50
CA ILE A 107 15.48 -5.34 7.25
C ILE A 107 16.68 -4.76 8.01
N SER A 108 16.57 -3.55 8.55
CA SER A 108 17.69 -2.87 9.22
C SER A 108 18.21 -3.65 10.42
N GLY A 109 19.52 -3.93 10.41
CA GLY A 109 20.23 -4.54 11.54
C GLY A 109 19.88 -6.00 11.84
N VAL A 110 19.22 -6.70 10.90
CA VAL A 110 18.83 -8.12 11.07
C VAL A 110 19.34 -8.96 9.90
N ASN A 111 19.47 -10.26 10.14
CA ASN A 111 19.75 -11.23 9.09
C ASN A 111 18.47 -11.61 8.32
N ALA A 112 18.63 -12.36 7.22
CA ALA A 112 17.55 -12.80 6.35
C ALA A 112 16.41 -13.49 7.11
N ALA A 113 16.73 -14.50 7.93
CA ALA A 113 15.74 -15.25 8.68
C ALA A 113 14.94 -14.40 9.67
N ALA A 114 15.59 -13.45 10.35
CA ALA A 114 14.90 -12.57 11.28
C ALA A 114 14.01 -11.53 10.56
N ALA A 115 14.38 -11.08 9.35
CA ALA A 115 13.52 -10.22 8.53
C ALA A 115 12.28 -10.96 8.03
N GLU A 116 12.45 -12.22 7.60
CA GLU A 116 11.35 -13.10 7.20
C GLU A 116 10.39 -13.36 8.38
N GLU A 117 10.90 -13.69 9.56
CA GLU A 117 10.09 -13.89 10.76
C GLU A 117 9.27 -12.65 11.12
N LYS A 118 9.88 -11.45 11.03
CA LYS A 118 9.18 -10.18 11.27
C LYS A 118 8.07 -9.96 10.24
N LEU A 119 8.33 -10.22 8.97
CA LEU A 119 7.34 -10.08 7.90
C LEU A 119 6.18 -11.07 8.10
N LEU A 120 6.46 -12.33 8.39
CA LEU A 120 5.45 -13.34 8.69
C LEU A 120 4.59 -12.95 9.89
N THR A 121 5.21 -12.42 10.94
CA THR A 121 4.51 -11.93 12.12
C THR A 121 3.58 -10.77 11.77
N ALA A 122 4.07 -9.78 11.00
CA ALA A 122 3.27 -8.65 10.53
C ALA A 122 2.09 -9.11 9.65
N ILE A 123 2.30 -10.04 8.72
CA ILE A 123 1.24 -10.64 7.89
C ILE A 123 0.18 -11.34 8.76
N ASN A 124 0.60 -12.08 9.78
CA ASN A 124 -0.34 -12.73 10.70
C ASN A 124 -1.15 -11.71 11.52
N GLU A 125 -0.53 -10.61 11.96
CA GLU A 125 -1.23 -9.50 12.62
C GLU A 125 -2.25 -8.85 11.68
N ILE A 126 -1.90 -8.58 10.41
CA ILE A 126 -2.79 -8.05 9.37
C ILE A 126 -3.99 -8.98 9.15
N ASN A 127 -3.73 -10.28 8.98
CA ASN A 127 -4.77 -11.27 8.76
C ASN A 127 -5.75 -11.35 9.95
N ARG A 128 -5.23 -11.31 11.18
CA ARG A 128 -6.06 -11.34 12.39
C ARG A 128 -6.88 -10.05 12.60
N SER A 129 -6.33 -8.89 12.22
CA SER A 129 -7.04 -7.62 12.32
C SER A 129 -8.15 -7.48 11.27
N GLY A 130 -7.95 -8.04 10.07
CA GLY A 130 -8.93 -8.08 8.98
C GLY A 130 -9.29 -6.72 8.35
N ASN A 131 -8.77 -5.61 8.89
CA ASN A 131 -9.10 -4.25 8.48
C ASN A 131 -7.90 -3.45 7.92
N ILE A 132 -6.84 -4.13 7.48
CA ILE A 132 -5.65 -3.47 6.95
C ILE A 132 -5.46 -3.82 5.48
N ILE A 133 -5.15 -2.80 4.67
CA ILE A 133 -4.57 -2.91 3.34
C ILE A 133 -3.10 -2.55 3.50
N LEU A 134 -2.22 -3.49 3.18
CA LEU A 134 -0.78 -3.25 3.22
C LEU A 134 -0.36 -2.51 1.95
N TYR A 135 0.34 -1.39 2.11
CA TYR A 135 0.98 -0.69 0.99
C TYR A 135 2.49 -0.88 1.04
N ILE A 136 3.09 -1.17 -0.11
CA ILE A 136 4.54 -1.35 -0.26
C ILE A 136 5.02 -0.49 -1.42
N ASP A 137 5.77 0.56 -1.11
CA ASP A 137 6.41 1.37 -2.15
C ASP A 137 7.69 0.69 -2.64
N ASN A 138 7.92 0.74 -3.95
CA ASN A 138 9.07 0.11 -4.61
C ASN A 138 9.24 -1.36 -4.19
N ILE A 139 8.22 -2.18 -4.49
CA ILE A 139 8.13 -3.59 -4.06
C ILE A 139 9.32 -4.43 -4.50
N GLU A 140 10.06 -4.02 -5.53
CA GLU A 140 11.32 -4.63 -5.94
C GLU A 140 12.37 -4.69 -4.82
N ASN A 141 12.24 -3.84 -3.79
CA ASN A 141 13.10 -3.89 -2.60
C ASN A 141 12.90 -5.15 -1.76
N PHE A 142 11.85 -5.93 -1.99
CA PHE A 142 11.64 -7.25 -1.41
C PHE A 142 12.48 -8.34 -2.07
N ILE A 143 12.97 -8.08 -3.30
CA ILE A 143 13.64 -9.07 -4.14
C ILE A 143 15.16 -8.91 -4.03
N GLY A 144 15.85 -9.96 -3.66
CA GLY A 144 17.32 -10.01 -3.73
C GLY A 144 18.05 -9.01 -2.83
N ILE A 145 17.49 -8.66 -1.68
CA ILE A 145 18.15 -7.76 -0.73
C ILE A 145 19.43 -8.42 -0.22
N SER A 146 20.57 -7.90 -0.67
CA SER A 146 21.87 -8.30 -0.13
C SER A 146 22.09 -7.60 1.21
N ALA A 147 21.68 -8.24 2.30
CA ALA A 147 21.94 -7.77 3.67
C ALA A 147 23.41 -8.04 4.06
N GLY A 148 24.39 -7.54 3.30
CA GLY A 148 25.81 -7.56 3.65
C GLY A 148 26.45 -8.95 3.91
N SER A 149 25.67 -10.03 3.86
CA SER A 149 26.07 -11.43 4.01
C SER A 149 25.88 -12.16 2.67
N LYS A 150 26.55 -13.31 2.53
CA LYS A 150 26.51 -14.12 1.30
C LYS A 150 25.12 -14.71 0.98
N GLU A 151 24.12 -14.48 1.79
CA GLU A 151 22.74 -14.92 1.59
C GLU A 151 21.91 -13.74 1.07
N SER A 152 21.38 -13.88 -0.14
CA SER A 152 20.38 -12.94 -0.67
C SER A 152 19.07 -13.15 0.10
N LEU A 153 18.53 -12.08 0.67
CA LEU A 153 17.21 -12.08 1.28
C LEU A 153 16.17 -11.88 0.18
N ASP A 154 15.27 -12.83 0.02
CA ASP A 154 14.11 -12.71 -0.86
C ASP A 154 12.83 -12.86 -0.03
N LEU A 155 12.15 -11.73 0.21
CA LEU A 155 10.89 -11.68 0.95
C LEU A 155 9.68 -11.74 0.02
N SER A 156 9.91 -11.76 -1.30
CA SER A 156 8.83 -11.73 -2.29
C SER A 156 7.98 -13.00 -2.28
N ASP A 157 8.59 -14.16 -2.05
CA ASP A 157 7.86 -15.43 -2.00
C ASP A 157 6.93 -15.51 -0.78
N VAL A 158 7.37 -14.98 0.37
CA VAL A 158 6.54 -14.92 1.59
C VAL A 158 5.30 -14.05 1.35
N LEU A 159 5.47 -12.91 0.70
CA LEU A 159 4.36 -12.02 0.36
C LEU A 159 3.43 -12.66 -0.67
N ALA A 160 3.98 -13.29 -1.72
CA ALA A 160 3.23 -13.95 -2.78
C ALA A 160 2.37 -15.09 -2.23
N GLU A 161 2.92 -15.93 -1.35
CA GLU A 161 2.18 -17.00 -0.68
C GLU A 161 1.04 -16.47 0.21
N ALA A 162 1.27 -15.35 0.90
CA ALA A 162 0.25 -14.72 1.72
C ALA A 162 -0.89 -14.15 0.88
N LEU A 163 -0.60 -13.58 -0.29
CA LEU A 163 -1.59 -13.08 -1.26
C LEU A 163 -2.40 -14.22 -1.87
N GLU A 164 -1.74 -15.28 -2.33
CA GLU A 164 -2.39 -16.46 -2.90
C GLU A 164 -3.36 -17.12 -1.90
N ARG A 165 -2.98 -17.16 -0.62
CA ARG A 165 -3.81 -17.71 0.46
C ARG A 165 -4.87 -16.75 1.00
N ASN A 166 -5.11 -15.61 0.36
CA ASN A 166 -6.10 -14.60 0.79
C ASN A 166 -5.89 -14.11 2.24
N ARG A 167 -4.65 -14.01 2.71
CA ARG A 167 -4.36 -13.60 4.10
C ARG A 167 -4.31 -12.09 4.30
N LEU A 168 -4.11 -11.32 3.22
CA LEU A 168 -4.07 -9.86 3.26
C LEU A 168 -4.51 -9.27 1.93
N LEU A 169 -4.89 -7.99 1.96
CA LEU A 169 -4.98 -7.14 0.78
C LEU A 169 -3.68 -6.33 0.69
N CYS A 170 -3.06 -6.32 -0.47
CA CYS A 170 -1.82 -5.60 -0.72
C CYS A 170 -1.96 -4.68 -1.92
N LEU A 171 -1.51 -3.46 -1.75
CA LEU A 171 -1.29 -2.50 -2.81
C LEU A 171 0.21 -2.22 -2.87
N ALA A 172 0.78 -2.22 -4.06
CA ALA A 172 2.21 -1.97 -4.21
C ALA A 172 2.50 -1.04 -5.37
N SER A 173 3.70 -0.49 -5.39
CA SER A 173 4.19 0.31 -6.51
C SER A 173 5.54 -0.20 -7.00
N SER A 174 5.79 0.00 -8.31
CA SER A 174 7.10 -0.21 -8.94
C SER A 174 7.28 0.74 -10.11
N THR A 175 8.53 0.92 -10.54
CA THR A 175 8.81 1.56 -11.81
C THR A 175 8.62 0.55 -12.95
N THR A 176 8.36 1.04 -14.18
CA THR A 176 8.23 0.16 -15.35
C THR A 176 9.50 -0.66 -15.58
N GLU A 177 10.67 -0.04 -15.40
CA GLU A 177 11.95 -0.71 -15.56
C GLU A 177 12.17 -1.82 -14.51
N ASN A 178 11.93 -1.51 -13.23
CA ASN A 178 12.10 -2.47 -12.15
C ASN A 178 11.07 -3.59 -12.21
N TYR A 179 9.82 -3.29 -12.59
CA TYR A 179 8.79 -4.29 -12.82
C TYR A 179 9.24 -5.32 -13.83
N THR A 180 9.62 -4.89 -15.04
CA THR A 180 10.04 -5.81 -16.11
C THR A 180 11.30 -6.60 -15.72
N ARG A 181 12.22 -5.96 -14.99
CA ARG A 181 13.50 -6.58 -14.65
C ARG A 181 13.41 -7.56 -13.48
N TYR A 182 12.60 -7.28 -12.47
CA TYR A 182 12.64 -8.00 -11.20
C TYR A 182 11.34 -8.71 -10.83
N ILE A 183 10.16 -8.29 -11.36
CA ILE A 183 8.86 -8.74 -10.85
C ILE A 183 8.08 -9.55 -11.88
N GLU A 184 8.04 -9.11 -13.14
CA GLU A 184 7.14 -9.60 -14.19
C GLU A 184 7.11 -11.12 -14.33
N ASN A 185 8.26 -11.78 -14.21
CA ASN A 185 8.40 -13.23 -14.39
C ASN A 185 8.58 -13.97 -13.06
N THR A 186 8.19 -13.38 -11.93
CA THR A 186 8.27 -14.01 -10.61
C THR A 186 6.91 -14.51 -10.15
N PHE A 187 6.91 -15.32 -9.08
CA PHE A 187 5.67 -15.75 -8.43
C PHE A 187 4.86 -14.56 -7.93
N LEU A 188 5.52 -13.57 -7.33
CA LEU A 188 4.89 -12.32 -6.88
C LEU A 188 4.20 -11.59 -8.04
N GLY A 189 4.84 -11.46 -9.21
CA GLY A 189 4.25 -10.85 -10.40
C GLY A 189 2.99 -11.57 -10.89
N ASN A 190 2.95 -12.88 -10.76
CA ASN A 190 1.81 -13.70 -11.20
C ASN A 190 0.58 -13.58 -10.28
N VAL A 191 0.78 -13.34 -8.98
CA VAL A 191 -0.32 -13.21 -7.99
C VAL A 191 -0.83 -11.78 -7.84
N MET A 192 -0.16 -10.79 -8.45
CA MET A 192 -0.57 -9.39 -8.42
C MET A 192 -1.22 -8.94 -9.73
N THR A 193 -2.30 -8.16 -9.62
CA THR A 193 -2.93 -7.51 -10.77
C THR A 193 -2.23 -6.17 -11.04
N THR A 194 -1.67 -6.03 -12.25
CA THR A 194 -0.90 -4.85 -12.63
C THR A 194 -1.80 -3.76 -13.21
N ILE A 195 -1.66 -2.53 -12.71
CA ILE A 195 -2.31 -1.32 -13.23
C ILE A 195 -1.20 -0.38 -13.74
N GLY A 196 -1.19 -0.14 -15.05
CA GLY A 196 -0.23 0.77 -15.69
C GLY A 196 -0.61 2.24 -15.48
N ILE A 197 0.28 3.02 -14.87
CA ILE A 197 0.11 4.45 -14.63
C ILE A 197 0.81 5.23 -15.73
N LYS A 198 0.03 5.99 -16.48
CA LYS A 198 0.54 6.84 -17.57
C LYS A 198 0.82 8.25 -17.06
N GLU A 199 1.69 8.95 -17.78
CA GLU A 199 1.91 10.37 -17.55
C GLU A 199 0.60 11.14 -17.77
N PRO A 200 0.33 12.17 -16.93
CA PRO A 200 -0.88 12.98 -17.09
C PRO A 200 -0.87 13.69 -18.43
N GLY A 201 -2.04 13.78 -19.07
CA GLY A 201 -2.22 14.58 -20.25
C GLY A 201 -2.03 16.07 -19.96
N PHE A 202 -1.88 16.89 -21.01
CA PHE A 202 -1.61 18.32 -20.85
C PHE A 202 -2.64 19.04 -19.96
N ASN A 203 -3.93 18.75 -20.11
CA ASN A 203 -4.98 19.36 -19.29
C ASN A 203 -4.95 18.88 -17.84
N GLU A 204 -4.66 17.61 -17.60
CA GLU A 204 -4.50 17.04 -16.26
C GLU A 204 -3.27 17.64 -15.56
N ALA A 205 -2.17 17.83 -16.30
CA ALA A 205 -0.96 18.46 -15.78
C ALA A 205 -1.21 19.91 -15.34
N ILE A 206 -2.02 20.68 -16.09
CA ILE A 206 -2.43 22.05 -15.70
C ILE A 206 -3.23 22.00 -14.39
N GLN A 207 -4.23 21.13 -14.27
CA GLN A 207 -5.04 20.99 -13.06
C GLN A 207 -4.20 20.61 -11.84
N ILE A 208 -3.21 19.72 -12.01
CA ILE A 208 -2.27 19.36 -10.95
C ILE A 208 -1.44 20.58 -10.50
N LEU A 209 -0.96 21.38 -11.44
CA LEU A 209 -0.19 22.60 -11.14
C LEU A 209 -1.06 23.65 -10.44
N GLU A 210 -2.27 23.91 -10.94
CA GLU A 210 -3.22 24.83 -10.32
C GLU A 210 -3.58 24.41 -8.89
N SER A 211 -3.77 23.12 -8.64
CA SER A 211 -4.06 22.61 -7.30
C SER A 211 -2.90 22.83 -6.30
N LYS A 212 -1.66 22.86 -6.77
CA LYS A 212 -0.47 23.13 -5.93
C LYS A 212 -0.19 24.62 -5.70
N VAL A 213 -0.64 25.48 -6.62
CA VAL A 213 -0.42 26.95 -6.53
C VAL A 213 -1.52 27.64 -5.73
N GLY A 214 -2.69 27.01 -5.59
CA GLY A 214 -3.84 27.53 -4.85
C GLY A 214 -3.78 27.37 -3.32
N PHE A 215 -2.60 27.03 -2.77
CA PHE A 215 -2.32 26.95 -1.33
C PHE A 215 -1.39 28.04 -0.88
#